data_beae4307467d8f7ea8e9280c5d287758
#
_entry.id   beae4307467d8f7ea8e9280c5d287758
#
_cell.length_a   1.000
_cell.length_b   1.000
_cell.length_c   1.000
_cell.angle_alpha   90.00
_cell.angle_beta   90.00
_cell.angle_gamma   90.00
#
_symmetry.space_group_name_H-M   'P 1'
#
loop_
_entity.id
_entity.type
_entity.pdbx_description
1 polymer ?
#
loop_
_entity_poly.entity_id
_entity_poly.type
_entity_poly.pdbx_seq_one_letter_code
_entity_poly.pdbx_strand_id
1 'polypeptide(L)'
;MKTENNNQPNKTNSVLVVASILLLIIALLAIAVRATAQERVEVLSDFETWTERSIKESSLIGGKTKTLYKLGGTWDCSNAYAKAMGVEKVSVSVQPEKRGEGTCCRMESTLETVSAIGINFKALATGTIYTGKMVDVVGMKHSSNPNSAIDMGIPFTGRPSALILDYKAIIQNQTAVYAPAKTQVKAVEGRDVAQVTLILQHRWEENGHVYAYRVGTIQEQITQSTDWKNDYRLPVTYGKSSVALFNNSHQTHNSNGEMVCIEEVDYRGDVEPTHIIVQVSAGSMPPFTGCPGNTMWVDNIRLAYDANALAQKL
;
A
#
# COMPACT_ATOMS: atom_id res chain seq x y z
N MET A 1 -82.47 -31.65 31.96
CA MET A 1 -81.02 -31.91 32.20
C MET A 1 -80.25 -31.11 31.19
N LYS A 2 -79.68 -29.95 31.52
CA LYS A 2 -78.89 -29.12 30.67
C LYS A 2 -77.39 -29.41 31.03
N THR A 3 -76.63 -29.95 30.14
CA THR A 3 -75.16 -30.11 30.25
C THR A 3 -74.52 -28.81 29.82
N GLU A 4 -73.96 -28.06 30.76
CA GLU A 4 -73.07 -26.93 30.47
C GLU A 4 -71.72 -27.42 29.97
N ASN A 5 -71.40 -27.08 28.76
CA ASN A 5 -70.07 -27.39 28.13
C ASN A 5 -69.11 -26.24 28.53
N ASN A 6 -68.23 -26.53 29.48
CA ASN A 6 -67.31 -25.59 30.05
C ASN A 6 -66.01 -25.63 29.17
N ASN A 7 -66.01 -24.85 28.09
CA ASN A 7 -64.84 -24.71 27.19
C ASN A 7 -63.95 -23.58 27.74
N GLN A 8 -63.13 -23.86 28.74
CA GLN A 8 -62.04 -22.92 29.12
C GLN A 8 -60.89 -23.06 28.15
N PRO A 9 -60.41 -21.97 27.52
CA PRO A 9 -59.24 -22.04 26.67
C PRO A 9 -58.02 -22.37 27.51
N ASN A 10 -57.26 -23.36 27.03
CA ASN A 10 -56.08 -23.92 27.69
C ASN A 10 -54.97 -22.85 27.78
N LYS A 11 -54.82 -22.18 28.93
CA LYS A 11 -53.85 -21.09 29.17
C LYS A 11 -52.40 -21.48 28.82
N THR A 12 -52.04 -22.74 28.90
CA THR A 12 -50.73 -23.28 28.56
C THR A 12 -50.40 -23.13 27.07
N ASN A 13 -51.40 -23.34 26.20
CA ASN A 13 -51.19 -23.22 24.74
C ASN A 13 -51.00 -21.73 24.34
N SER A 14 -51.69 -20.79 25.04
CA SER A 14 -51.55 -19.37 24.77
C SER A 14 -50.11 -18.85 25.13
N VAL A 15 -49.57 -19.31 26.24
CA VAL A 15 -48.19 -18.91 26.66
C VAL A 15 -47.14 -19.45 25.69
N LEU A 16 -47.29 -20.73 25.22
CA LEU A 16 -46.38 -21.32 24.24
C LEU A 16 -46.42 -20.55 22.89
N VAL A 17 -47.63 -20.18 22.43
CA VAL A 17 -47.80 -19.43 21.19
C VAL A 17 -47.15 -18.03 21.28
N VAL A 18 -47.33 -17.32 22.39
CA VAL A 18 -46.74 -16.00 22.64
C VAL A 18 -45.22 -16.10 22.72
N ALA A 19 -44.68 -17.11 23.41
CA ALA A 19 -43.22 -17.34 23.48
C ALA A 19 -42.61 -17.65 22.11
N SER A 20 -43.29 -18.46 21.27
CA SER A 20 -42.86 -18.78 19.91
C SER A 20 -42.87 -17.54 19.00
N ILE A 21 -43.86 -16.67 19.10
CA ILE A 21 -43.95 -15.42 18.36
C ILE A 21 -42.84 -14.47 18.79
N LEU A 22 -42.55 -14.38 20.08
CA LEU A 22 -41.48 -13.52 20.62
C LEU A 22 -40.09 -13.98 20.11
N LEU A 23 -39.82 -15.29 20.13
CA LEU A 23 -38.59 -15.87 19.58
C LEU A 23 -38.47 -15.63 18.08
N LEU A 24 -39.55 -15.72 17.32
CA LEU A 24 -39.58 -15.41 15.90
C LEU A 24 -39.28 -13.94 15.62
N ILE A 25 -39.86 -13.04 16.41
CA ILE A 25 -39.59 -11.59 16.30
C ILE A 25 -38.12 -11.27 16.63
N ILE A 26 -37.57 -11.88 17.69
CA ILE A 26 -36.13 -11.73 18.05
C ILE A 26 -35.24 -12.25 16.94
N ALA A 27 -35.54 -13.42 16.34
CA ALA A 27 -34.80 -13.98 15.22
C ALA A 27 -34.90 -13.08 13.97
N LEU A 28 -36.05 -12.54 13.66
CA LEU A 28 -36.26 -11.61 12.53
C LEU A 28 -35.55 -10.28 12.77
N LEU A 29 -35.55 -9.74 14.00
CA LEU A 29 -34.80 -8.56 14.37
C LEU A 29 -33.28 -8.81 14.26
N ALA A 30 -32.78 -9.98 14.70
CA ALA A 30 -31.38 -10.34 14.57
C ALA A 30 -30.94 -10.50 13.09
N ILE A 31 -31.83 -11.03 12.23
CA ILE A 31 -31.60 -11.08 10.77
C ILE A 31 -31.63 -9.69 10.15
N ALA A 32 -32.56 -8.83 10.55
CA ALA A 32 -32.64 -7.45 10.06
C ALA A 32 -31.44 -6.62 10.48
N VAL A 33 -30.95 -6.76 11.71
CA VAL A 33 -29.72 -6.10 12.19
C VAL A 33 -28.49 -6.57 11.41
N ARG A 34 -28.41 -7.88 11.08
CA ARG A 34 -27.33 -8.40 10.23
C ARG A 34 -27.43 -7.91 8.77
N ALA A 35 -28.64 -7.75 8.24
CA ALA A 35 -28.85 -7.29 6.87
C ALA A 35 -28.57 -5.77 6.69
N THR A 36 -28.53 -4.98 7.77
CA THR A 36 -28.25 -3.53 7.73
C THR A 36 -26.81 -3.17 8.11
N ALA A 37 -25.98 -4.13 8.49
CA ALA A 37 -24.58 -3.90 8.76
C ALA A 37 -23.86 -3.63 7.43
N GLN A 38 -23.85 -2.35 7.00
CA GLN A 38 -23.16 -1.91 5.80
C GLN A 38 -21.64 -1.94 6.01
N GLU A 39 -20.90 -2.47 5.05
CA GLU A 39 -19.45 -2.41 5.05
C GLU A 39 -18.97 -0.95 5.14
N ARG A 40 -18.09 -0.64 6.08
CA ARG A 40 -17.44 0.68 6.14
C ARG A 40 -16.28 0.70 5.17
N VAL A 41 -16.27 1.71 4.30
CA VAL A 41 -15.16 1.96 3.38
C VAL A 41 -14.54 3.31 3.71
N GLU A 42 -13.23 3.37 3.81
CA GLU A 42 -12.43 4.56 4.12
C GLU A 42 -11.47 4.84 2.96
N VAL A 43 -11.51 6.06 2.42
CA VAL A 43 -10.60 6.49 1.35
C VAL A 43 -9.23 6.77 1.92
N LEU A 44 -8.20 6.11 1.41
CA LEU A 44 -6.80 6.38 1.72
C LEU A 44 -6.17 7.40 0.76
N SER A 45 -6.53 7.34 -0.53
CA SER A 45 -6.11 8.31 -1.54
C SER A 45 -7.01 8.23 -2.78
N ASP A 46 -7.34 9.38 -3.30
CA ASP A 46 -8.01 9.58 -4.60
C ASP A 46 -7.07 10.20 -5.66
N PHE A 47 -5.83 10.47 -5.29
CA PHE A 47 -4.78 11.04 -6.15
C PHE A 47 -5.12 12.37 -6.84
N GLU A 48 -6.04 13.14 -6.28
CA GLU A 48 -6.40 14.47 -6.81
C GLU A 48 -5.45 15.58 -6.36
N THR A 49 -4.66 15.35 -5.30
CA THR A 49 -3.78 16.36 -4.73
C THR A 49 -2.30 16.03 -4.96
N TRP A 50 -1.62 16.92 -5.67
CA TRP A 50 -0.20 16.83 -5.97
C TRP A 50 0.51 18.15 -5.63
N THR A 51 1.79 18.04 -5.28
CA THR A 51 2.70 19.19 -5.23
C THR A 51 3.73 19.08 -6.34
N GLU A 52 4.05 20.23 -6.93
CA GLU A 52 4.97 20.35 -8.05
C GLU A 52 6.09 21.29 -7.70
N ARG A 53 7.33 20.89 -7.97
CA ARG A 53 8.51 21.73 -7.81
C ARG A 53 9.36 21.69 -9.06
N SER A 54 9.52 22.83 -9.73
CA SER A 54 10.43 22.95 -10.86
C SER A 54 11.87 23.04 -10.37
N ILE A 55 12.72 22.12 -10.81
CA ILE A 55 14.12 22.01 -10.43
C ILE A 55 14.98 22.03 -11.69
N LYS A 56 15.97 22.91 -11.72
CA LYS A 56 16.99 22.94 -12.78
C LYS A 56 18.09 21.98 -12.43
N GLU A 57 18.28 20.94 -13.26
CA GLU A 57 19.40 19.99 -13.15
C GLU A 57 20.72 20.70 -13.41
N SER A 58 21.84 20.12 -12.94
CA SER A 58 23.18 20.66 -13.20
C SER A 58 23.47 20.83 -14.69
N SER A 59 24.14 21.89 -15.08
CA SER A 59 24.60 22.12 -16.46
C SER A 59 25.50 20.99 -16.96
N LEU A 60 26.22 20.30 -16.06
CA LEU A 60 27.05 19.13 -16.33
C LEU A 60 26.27 17.96 -16.96
N ILE A 61 24.96 17.87 -16.75
CA ILE A 61 24.08 16.82 -17.30
C ILE A 61 23.01 17.42 -18.24
N GLY A 62 23.27 18.62 -18.78
CA GLY A 62 22.42 19.27 -19.77
C GLY A 62 21.53 20.39 -19.24
N GLY A 63 21.53 20.67 -17.93
CA GLY A 63 20.87 21.83 -17.32
C GLY A 63 19.36 21.94 -17.56
N LYS A 64 18.67 20.82 -17.81
CA LYS A 64 17.22 20.80 -18.08
C LYS A 64 16.45 21.12 -16.81
N THR A 65 15.36 21.87 -16.95
CA THR A 65 14.38 22.02 -15.87
C THR A 65 13.40 20.88 -15.94
N LYS A 66 13.22 20.20 -14.81
CA LYS A 66 12.23 19.09 -14.65
C LYS A 66 11.26 19.43 -13.52
N THR A 67 10.05 18.96 -13.65
CA THR A 67 9.05 19.04 -12.59
C THR A 67 9.15 17.80 -11.71
N LEU A 68 9.41 18.01 -10.42
CA LEU A 68 9.34 16.97 -9.39
C LEU A 68 7.92 16.96 -8.83
N TYR A 69 7.22 15.85 -9.02
CA TYR A 69 5.89 15.60 -8.48
C TYR A 69 6.00 14.89 -7.14
N LYS A 70 5.20 15.31 -6.16
CA LYS A 70 5.05 14.65 -4.87
C LYS A 70 3.59 14.52 -4.51
N LEU A 71 3.24 13.40 -3.88
CA LEU A 71 1.90 13.15 -3.37
C LEU A 71 1.62 13.95 -2.10
N GLY A 72 0.37 14.27 -1.87
CA GLY A 72 -0.09 14.96 -0.67
C GLY A 72 -0.34 14.02 0.52
N GLY A 73 -0.57 14.62 1.70
CA GLY A 73 -0.96 13.90 2.90
C GLY A 73 0.11 12.94 3.43
N THR A 74 -0.27 11.70 3.66
CA THR A 74 0.56 10.64 4.23
C THR A 74 1.29 9.79 3.18
N TRP A 75 1.14 10.13 1.91
CA TRP A 75 1.76 9.43 0.78
C TRP A 75 3.02 10.14 0.30
N ASP A 76 3.94 9.35 -0.23
CA ASP A 76 5.09 9.81 -1.00
C ASP A 76 5.38 8.84 -2.14
N CYS A 77 6.40 9.12 -2.94
CA CYS A 77 6.73 8.35 -4.13
C CYS A 77 8.24 8.28 -4.38
N SER A 78 8.63 7.39 -5.29
CA SER A 78 10.02 7.17 -5.71
C SER A 78 10.65 8.35 -6.49
N ASN A 79 9.93 9.42 -6.76
CA ASN A 79 10.51 10.61 -7.37
C ASN A 79 11.56 11.24 -6.45
N ALA A 80 12.75 11.46 -6.98
CA ALA A 80 13.87 11.91 -6.18
C ALA A 80 14.56 13.14 -6.79
N TYR A 81 14.91 14.10 -5.92
CA TYR A 81 15.90 15.10 -6.19
C TYR A 81 17.21 14.68 -5.54
N ALA A 82 18.17 14.31 -6.36
CA ALA A 82 19.44 13.76 -5.91
C ALA A 82 20.59 14.76 -6.09
N LYS A 83 21.46 14.84 -5.07
CA LYS A 83 22.72 15.57 -5.12
C LYS A 83 23.89 14.65 -4.82
N ALA A 84 24.79 14.53 -5.78
CA ALA A 84 25.98 13.71 -5.64
C ALA A 84 27.17 14.30 -6.42
N MET A 85 28.32 14.45 -5.80
CA MET A 85 29.57 14.91 -6.43
C MET A 85 29.44 16.20 -7.27
N GLY A 86 28.66 17.15 -6.79
CA GLY A 86 28.41 18.43 -7.49
C GLY A 86 27.37 18.31 -8.63
N VAL A 87 26.79 17.15 -8.86
CA VAL A 87 25.71 16.94 -9.82
C VAL A 87 24.37 16.94 -9.11
N GLU A 88 23.43 17.70 -9.63
CA GLU A 88 22.02 17.72 -9.22
C GLU A 88 21.16 17.09 -10.31
N LYS A 89 20.37 16.09 -9.96
CA LYS A 89 19.52 15.36 -10.89
C LYS A 89 18.13 15.14 -10.31
N VAL A 90 17.12 15.21 -11.16
CA VAL A 90 15.73 14.86 -10.86
C VAL A 90 15.36 13.58 -11.58
N SER A 91 14.93 12.57 -10.82
CA SER A 91 14.33 11.34 -11.34
C SER A 91 12.83 11.40 -11.15
N VAL A 92 12.07 11.18 -12.21
CA VAL A 92 10.61 11.19 -12.21
C VAL A 92 10.11 9.89 -12.80
N SER A 93 9.62 9.01 -11.94
CA SER A 93 9.04 7.71 -12.28
C SER A 93 7.55 7.63 -11.90
N VAL A 94 7.04 8.68 -11.24
CA VAL A 94 5.65 8.81 -10.77
C VAL A 94 5.13 10.19 -11.12
N GLN A 95 3.93 10.26 -11.71
CA GLN A 95 3.34 11.53 -12.12
C GLN A 95 1.80 11.45 -12.12
N PRO A 96 1.11 12.61 -11.97
CA PRO A 96 -0.32 12.67 -12.20
C PRO A 96 -0.65 12.43 -13.68
N GLU A 97 -1.72 11.70 -13.95
CA GLU A 97 -2.26 11.52 -15.29
C GLU A 97 -3.79 11.65 -15.26
N LYS A 98 -4.37 12.26 -16.29
CA LYS A 98 -5.82 12.49 -16.36
C LYS A 98 -6.57 11.17 -16.48
N ARG A 99 -7.63 11.01 -15.66
CA ARG A 99 -8.58 9.89 -15.72
C ARG A 99 -10.01 10.44 -15.60
N GLY A 100 -10.76 10.40 -16.69
CA GLY A 100 -12.10 11.03 -16.73
C GLY A 100 -12.02 12.52 -16.42
N GLU A 101 -12.76 12.97 -15.42
CA GLU A 101 -12.71 14.36 -14.93
C GLU A 101 -11.65 14.59 -13.87
N GLY A 102 -11.11 13.52 -13.26
CA GLY A 102 -10.11 13.57 -12.20
C GLY A 102 -8.70 13.18 -12.65
N THR A 103 -7.90 12.82 -11.67
CA THR A 103 -6.47 12.48 -11.79
C THR A 103 -6.19 11.13 -11.17
N CYS A 104 -5.40 10.30 -11.81
CA CYS A 104 -4.84 9.08 -11.26
C CYS A 104 -3.33 9.19 -11.11
N CYS A 105 -2.73 8.25 -10.40
CA CYS A 105 -1.29 8.14 -10.25
C CYS A 105 -0.72 7.17 -11.29
N ARG A 106 0.18 7.66 -12.17
CA ARG A 106 0.96 6.84 -13.11
C ARG A 106 2.35 6.59 -12.57
N MET A 107 2.74 5.34 -12.52
CA MET A 107 4.06 4.86 -12.12
C MET A 107 4.72 4.11 -13.28
N GLU A 108 6.01 4.37 -13.54
CA GLU A 108 6.74 3.70 -14.61
C GLU A 108 8.15 3.30 -14.16
N SER A 109 8.59 2.11 -14.56
CA SER A 109 10.00 1.70 -14.41
C SER A 109 10.82 2.32 -15.54
N THR A 110 11.73 3.23 -15.20
CA THR A 110 12.52 4.00 -16.16
C THR A 110 14.01 3.72 -16.02
N LEU A 111 14.71 3.69 -17.14
CA LEU A 111 16.17 3.60 -17.14
C LEU A 111 16.76 5.02 -17.19
N GLU A 112 17.07 5.57 -16.04
CA GLU A 112 17.69 6.88 -15.88
C GLU A 112 19.15 6.84 -16.33
N THR A 113 19.55 7.79 -17.16
CA THR A 113 20.91 7.91 -17.65
C THR A 113 21.54 9.22 -17.18
N VAL A 114 22.78 9.16 -16.72
CA VAL A 114 23.61 10.34 -16.46
C VAL A 114 24.86 10.23 -17.32
N SER A 115 25.11 11.28 -18.11
CA SER A 115 26.30 11.41 -18.93
C SER A 115 26.92 12.78 -18.66
N ALA A 116 28.07 12.81 -17.98
CA ALA A 116 28.79 14.03 -17.63
C ALA A 116 30.28 13.76 -17.48
N ILE A 117 31.12 14.62 -18.06
CA ILE A 117 32.61 14.65 -17.89
C ILE A 117 33.23 13.24 -18.06
N GLY A 118 32.83 12.51 -19.10
CA GLY A 118 33.34 11.15 -19.36
C GLY A 118 32.73 10.06 -18.45
N ILE A 119 31.81 10.41 -17.55
CA ILE A 119 31.08 9.46 -16.73
C ILE A 119 29.73 9.18 -17.40
N ASN A 120 29.50 7.93 -17.73
CA ASN A 120 28.21 7.44 -18.23
C ASN A 120 27.71 6.35 -17.30
N PHE A 121 26.56 6.56 -16.65
CA PHE A 121 25.95 5.51 -15.87
C PHE A 121 24.44 5.45 -16.09
N LYS A 122 23.88 4.29 -15.84
CA LYS A 122 22.45 4.01 -15.95
C LYS A 122 21.95 3.46 -14.63
N ALA A 123 20.81 3.94 -14.17
CA ALA A 123 20.14 3.43 -12.99
C ALA A 123 18.69 3.11 -13.32
N LEU A 124 18.22 1.93 -12.95
CA LEU A 124 16.80 1.62 -13.04
C LEU A 124 16.08 2.28 -11.85
N ALA A 125 15.12 3.13 -12.15
CA ALA A 125 14.18 3.73 -11.19
C ALA A 125 12.81 3.13 -11.41
N THR A 126 12.33 2.37 -10.43
CA THR A 126 10.99 1.79 -10.46
C THR A 126 9.98 2.78 -9.87
N GLY A 127 8.95 3.12 -10.64
CA GLY A 127 7.85 3.95 -10.18
C GLY A 127 7.11 3.27 -9.04
N THR A 128 7.12 3.90 -7.86
CA THR A 128 6.54 3.36 -6.64
C THR A 128 5.91 4.48 -5.82
N ILE A 129 4.72 4.24 -5.29
CA ILE A 129 4.09 5.07 -4.26
C ILE A 129 3.95 4.28 -2.96
N TYR A 130 3.97 4.97 -1.84
CA TYR A 130 3.88 4.33 -0.53
C TYR A 130 3.37 5.31 0.54
N THR A 131 2.80 4.76 1.60
CA THR A 131 2.54 5.52 2.83
C THR A 131 3.84 5.69 3.58
N GLY A 132 4.20 6.95 3.88
CA GLY A 132 5.47 7.32 4.49
C GLY A 132 6.05 8.59 3.88
N LYS A 133 7.35 8.84 4.11
CA LYS A 133 8.06 10.04 3.61
C LYS A 133 9.47 9.72 3.14
N MET A 134 9.85 10.28 2.00
CA MET A 134 11.24 10.26 1.52
C MET A 134 11.96 11.53 1.99
N VAL A 135 13.26 11.43 2.22
CA VAL A 135 14.11 12.62 2.42
C VAL A 135 14.02 13.55 1.21
N ASP A 136 13.95 14.86 1.44
CA ASP A 136 13.76 15.83 0.35
C ASP A 136 14.92 15.81 -0.66
N VAL A 137 16.17 15.66 -0.18
CA VAL A 137 17.35 15.55 -1.03
C VAL A 137 18.05 14.24 -0.79
N VAL A 138 18.08 13.38 -1.83
CA VAL A 138 18.74 12.08 -1.78
C VAL A 138 20.24 12.28 -2.00
N GLY A 139 21.02 11.98 -0.98
CA GLY A 139 22.48 12.04 -1.02
C GLY A 139 23.15 10.70 -1.33
N MET A 140 24.48 10.73 -1.51
CA MET A 140 25.29 9.54 -1.82
C MET A 140 25.17 8.41 -0.79
N LYS A 141 24.89 8.71 0.48
CA LYS A 141 24.71 7.70 1.53
C LYS A 141 23.58 6.72 1.25
N HIS A 142 22.63 7.09 0.39
CA HIS A 142 21.50 6.26 -0.01
C HIS A 142 21.70 5.51 -1.33
N SER A 143 22.88 5.67 -1.98
CA SER A 143 23.12 5.12 -3.33
C SER A 143 23.19 3.60 -3.41
N SER A 144 23.57 2.93 -2.33
CA SER A 144 23.62 1.46 -2.26
C SER A 144 22.32 0.82 -1.77
N ASN A 145 21.52 1.58 -1.00
CA ASN A 145 20.22 1.18 -0.50
C ASN A 145 19.25 2.36 -0.58
N PRO A 146 18.50 2.54 -1.67
CA PRO A 146 17.58 3.67 -1.83
C PRO A 146 16.44 3.64 -0.80
N ASN A 147 16.08 2.48 -0.25
CA ASN A 147 15.08 2.38 0.79
C ASN A 147 15.52 3.07 2.11
N SER A 148 16.83 3.24 2.31
CA SER A 148 17.35 3.99 3.45
C SER A 148 17.00 5.49 3.45
N ALA A 149 16.46 5.99 2.35
CA ALA A 149 15.95 7.36 2.24
C ALA A 149 14.47 7.50 2.62
N ILE A 150 13.80 6.42 3.01
CA ILE A 150 12.34 6.38 3.19
C ILE A 150 12.01 6.03 4.63
N ASP A 151 11.28 6.91 5.30
CA ASP A 151 10.55 6.62 6.54
C ASP A 151 9.23 5.95 6.16
N MET A 152 9.17 4.63 6.33
CA MET A 152 8.14 3.78 5.75
C MET A 152 6.99 3.54 6.72
N GLY A 153 5.78 3.75 6.24
CA GLY A 153 4.54 3.54 6.98
C GLY A 153 4.09 4.76 7.76
N ILE A 154 2.87 4.69 8.22
CA ILE A 154 2.21 5.76 8.99
C ILE A 154 1.50 5.16 10.21
N PRO A 155 1.26 5.95 11.28
CA PRO A 155 0.44 5.51 12.40
C PRO A 155 -0.95 5.06 11.96
N PHE A 156 -1.40 3.90 12.44
CA PHE A 156 -2.66 3.32 12.05
C PHE A 156 -3.08 2.21 13.03
N THR A 157 -4.33 2.24 13.49
CA THR A 157 -4.87 1.28 14.46
C THR A 157 -6.07 0.48 13.93
N GLY A 158 -6.43 0.65 12.64
CA GLY A 158 -7.55 -0.05 12.02
C GLY A 158 -7.23 -1.51 11.69
N ARG A 159 -8.28 -2.32 11.58
CA ARG A 159 -8.20 -3.72 11.12
C ARG A 159 -9.09 -3.90 9.89
N PRO A 160 -8.66 -3.42 8.70
CA PRO A 160 -9.43 -3.57 7.48
C PRO A 160 -9.52 -5.03 7.03
N SER A 161 -10.65 -5.43 6.48
CA SER A 161 -10.82 -6.75 5.87
C SER A 161 -10.20 -6.82 4.47
N ALA A 162 -10.11 -5.67 3.77
CA ALA A 162 -9.54 -5.62 2.43
C ALA A 162 -8.97 -4.23 2.08
N LEU A 163 -8.06 -4.22 1.12
CA LEU A 163 -7.69 -3.06 0.31
C LEU A 163 -8.49 -3.11 -1.00
N ILE A 164 -9.05 -1.98 -1.41
CA ILE A 164 -9.75 -1.81 -2.69
C ILE A 164 -9.04 -0.72 -3.47
N LEU A 165 -8.81 -0.94 -4.75
CA LEU A 165 -8.19 0.04 -5.64
C LEU A 165 -8.70 -0.12 -7.07
N ASP A 166 -8.61 0.96 -7.83
CA ASP A 166 -8.74 0.91 -9.27
C ASP A 166 -7.34 0.88 -9.87
N TYR A 167 -7.09 0.00 -10.84
CA TYR A 167 -5.79 -0.05 -11.48
C TYR A 167 -5.83 -0.42 -12.96
N LYS A 168 -4.78 -0.04 -13.67
CA LYS A 168 -4.43 -0.44 -15.03
C LYS A 168 -2.94 -0.74 -15.07
N ALA A 169 -2.50 -1.72 -15.88
CA ALA A 169 -1.09 -2.07 -15.97
C ALA A 169 -0.64 -2.38 -17.41
N ILE A 170 0.60 -2.01 -17.70
CA ILE A 170 1.37 -2.49 -18.87
C ILE A 170 2.58 -3.22 -18.33
N ILE A 171 2.62 -4.53 -18.53
CA ILE A 171 3.72 -5.40 -18.10
C ILE A 171 4.50 -5.84 -19.33
N GLN A 172 5.77 -5.46 -19.36
CA GLN A 172 6.65 -5.75 -20.48
C GLN A 172 7.01 -7.25 -20.55
N ASN A 173 7.01 -7.78 -21.76
CA ASN A 173 7.40 -9.16 -22.00
C ASN A 173 8.89 -9.25 -22.37
N GLN A 174 9.76 -8.81 -21.47
CA GLN A 174 11.20 -8.82 -21.64
C GLN A 174 11.91 -9.30 -20.37
N THR A 175 13.14 -9.74 -20.50
CA THR A 175 14.00 -10.07 -19.37
C THR A 175 14.29 -8.82 -18.55
N ALA A 176 14.26 -8.94 -17.22
CA ALA A 176 14.62 -7.87 -16.32
C ALA A 176 16.10 -7.48 -16.44
N VAL A 177 16.42 -6.24 -16.08
CA VAL A 177 17.79 -5.74 -16.06
C VAL A 177 18.16 -5.24 -14.68
N TYR A 178 19.42 -5.38 -14.32
CA TYR A 178 20.04 -4.78 -13.14
C TYR A 178 20.92 -3.60 -13.57
N ALA A 179 20.61 -2.43 -13.05
CA ALA A 179 21.26 -1.17 -13.40
C ALA A 179 21.44 -0.27 -12.14
N PRO A 180 22.49 -0.50 -11.31
CA PRO A 180 22.70 0.20 -10.04
C PRO A 180 23.60 1.43 -10.18
N ALA A 181 23.27 2.34 -11.07
CA ALA A 181 24.07 3.55 -11.37
C ALA A 181 25.53 3.23 -11.81
N LYS A 182 25.69 2.22 -12.66
CA LYS A 182 26.97 1.81 -13.28
C LYS A 182 26.88 1.88 -14.80
N THR A 183 28.04 1.84 -15.46
CA THR A 183 28.14 1.92 -16.94
C THR A 183 27.48 0.73 -17.63
N GLN A 184 27.52 -0.46 -17.02
CA GLN A 184 26.95 -1.67 -17.59
C GLN A 184 25.59 -2.01 -16.97
N VAL A 185 24.61 -2.18 -17.85
CA VAL A 185 23.32 -2.78 -17.53
C VAL A 185 23.45 -4.29 -17.74
N LYS A 186 23.04 -5.09 -16.77
CA LYS A 186 23.10 -6.55 -16.83
C LYS A 186 21.70 -7.12 -16.95
N ALA A 187 21.49 -8.04 -17.88
CA ALA A 187 20.29 -8.87 -17.86
C ALA A 187 20.31 -9.78 -16.61
N VAL A 188 19.15 -9.98 -16.02
CA VAL A 188 18.96 -10.91 -14.89
C VAL A 188 17.83 -11.87 -15.24
N GLU A 189 17.86 -13.05 -14.63
CA GLU A 189 16.82 -14.05 -14.86
C GLU A 189 15.45 -13.56 -14.39
N GLY A 190 14.42 -13.88 -15.16
CA GLY A 190 13.02 -13.60 -14.84
C GLY A 190 12.49 -12.32 -15.47
N ARG A 191 11.23 -12.07 -15.22
CA ARG A 191 10.46 -10.89 -15.63
C ARG A 191 10.04 -10.13 -14.37
N ASP A 192 10.09 -8.83 -14.47
CA ASP A 192 9.54 -7.98 -13.43
C ASP A 192 8.05 -7.74 -13.68
N VAL A 193 7.29 -7.62 -12.61
CA VAL A 193 5.84 -7.44 -12.62
C VAL A 193 5.43 -6.35 -11.64
N ALA A 194 4.28 -5.70 -11.86
CA ALA A 194 3.79 -4.72 -10.90
C ALA A 194 3.29 -5.40 -9.61
N GLN A 195 3.30 -4.67 -8.51
CA GLN A 195 2.94 -5.22 -7.20
C GLN A 195 2.14 -4.24 -6.35
N VAL A 196 1.15 -4.76 -5.64
CA VAL A 196 0.43 -4.08 -4.56
C VAL A 196 0.73 -4.79 -3.25
N THR A 197 1.15 -4.03 -2.25
CA THR A 197 1.48 -4.53 -0.92
C THR A 197 0.75 -3.72 0.15
N LEU A 198 0.17 -4.39 1.13
CA LEU A 198 -0.29 -3.80 2.38
C LEU A 198 0.27 -4.61 3.54
N ILE A 199 0.87 -3.91 4.49
CA ILE A 199 1.40 -4.49 5.71
C ILE A 199 0.82 -3.73 6.90
N LEU A 200 0.23 -4.46 7.81
CA LEU A 200 -0.12 -3.97 9.13
C LEU A 200 0.95 -4.43 10.11
N GLN A 201 1.49 -3.49 10.90
CA GLN A 201 2.53 -3.77 11.89
C GLN A 201 2.10 -3.29 13.27
N HIS A 202 2.46 -4.07 14.28
CA HIS A 202 2.52 -3.61 15.67
C HIS A 202 3.99 -3.31 15.98
N ARG A 203 4.34 -2.01 16.00
CA ARG A 203 5.72 -1.56 16.24
C ARG A 203 5.93 -1.18 17.70
N TRP A 204 7.13 -1.44 18.21
CA TRP A 204 7.64 -0.92 19.48
C TRP A 204 9.13 -0.58 19.34
N GLU A 205 9.62 0.20 20.25
CA GLU A 205 11.03 0.58 20.32
C GLU A 205 11.66 0.05 21.60
N GLU A 206 12.86 -0.48 21.48
CA GLU A 206 13.67 -0.91 22.60
C GLU A 206 15.14 -0.58 22.35
N ASN A 207 15.76 0.21 23.25
CA ASN A 207 17.16 0.66 23.15
C ASN A 207 17.51 1.33 21.79
N GLY A 208 16.58 2.10 21.24
CA GLY A 208 16.75 2.80 19.95
C GLY A 208 16.55 1.92 18.71
N HIS A 209 16.26 0.63 18.88
CA HIS A 209 15.89 -0.29 17.80
C HIS A 209 14.37 -0.36 17.66
N VAL A 210 13.87 -0.39 16.42
CA VAL A 210 12.44 -0.53 16.15
C VAL A 210 12.13 -1.95 15.69
N TYR A 211 11.33 -2.63 16.47
CA TYR A 211 10.83 -3.98 16.21
C TYR A 211 9.37 -3.93 15.73
N ALA A 212 8.94 -4.98 15.05
CA ALA A 212 7.54 -5.11 14.65
C ALA A 212 7.06 -6.57 14.67
N TYR A 213 5.80 -6.76 15.06
CA TYR A 213 5.04 -7.94 14.64
C TYR A 213 4.31 -7.63 13.33
N ARG A 214 4.34 -8.57 12.39
CA ARG A 214 3.50 -8.56 11.21
C ARG A 214 2.08 -8.96 11.60
N VAL A 215 1.14 -8.02 11.58
CA VAL A 215 -0.26 -8.24 11.99
C VAL A 215 -1.11 -8.70 10.81
N GLY A 216 -1.00 -8.03 9.67
CA GLY A 216 -1.76 -8.33 8.47
C GLY A 216 -0.94 -8.11 7.21
N THR A 217 -1.27 -8.85 6.15
CA THR A 217 -0.51 -8.84 4.90
C THR A 217 -1.42 -8.93 3.68
N ILE A 218 -1.15 -8.08 2.69
CA ILE A 218 -1.51 -8.27 1.28
C ILE A 218 -0.22 -8.21 0.49
N GLN A 219 -0.04 -9.12 -0.47
CA GLN A 219 0.92 -9.00 -1.56
C GLN A 219 0.29 -9.58 -2.82
N GLU A 220 0.00 -8.73 -3.78
CA GLU A 220 -0.59 -9.09 -5.06
C GLU A 220 0.35 -8.70 -6.17
N GLN A 221 0.69 -9.65 -7.04
CA GLN A 221 1.51 -9.45 -8.23
C GLN A 221 0.63 -9.34 -9.46
N ILE A 222 0.75 -8.24 -10.19
CA ILE A 222 0.08 -8.00 -11.46
C ILE A 222 1.02 -8.44 -12.58
N THR A 223 0.79 -9.67 -13.06
CA THR A 223 1.70 -10.36 -13.98
C THR A 223 1.40 -10.13 -15.47
N GLN A 224 0.28 -9.49 -15.79
CA GLN A 224 -0.18 -9.25 -17.16
C GLN A 224 -0.67 -7.83 -17.32
N SER A 225 -0.53 -7.32 -18.55
CA SER A 225 -1.14 -6.05 -18.93
C SER A 225 -2.67 -6.16 -18.86
N THR A 226 -3.31 -5.09 -18.40
CA THR A 226 -4.77 -5.02 -18.29
C THR A 226 -5.24 -3.58 -18.50
N ASP A 227 -6.42 -3.42 -19.05
CA ASP A 227 -7.17 -2.18 -18.96
C ASP A 227 -7.63 -1.91 -17.53
N TRP A 228 -8.29 -0.76 -17.28
CA TRP A 228 -8.79 -0.40 -15.97
C TRP A 228 -9.66 -1.49 -15.35
N LYS A 229 -9.24 -1.97 -14.19
CA LYS A 229 -10.05 -2.78 -13.27
C LYS A 229 -10.45 -1.89 -12.11
N ASN A 230 -11.74 -1.62 -12.04
CA ASN A 230 -12.31 -0.82 -10.96
C ASN A 230 -12.70 -1.71 -9.78
N ASP A 231 -12.66 -1.14 -8.57
CA ASP A 231 -13.06 -1.81 -7.33
C ASP A 231 -12.35 -3.16 -7.11
N TYR A 232 -11.09 -3.27 -7.56
CA TYR A 232 -10.32 -4.50 -7.38
C TYR A 232 -10.01 -4.70 -5.89
N ARG A 233 -10.52 -5.81 -5.36
CA ARG A 233 -10.52 -6.10 -3.93
C ARG A 233 -9.48 -7.12 -3.55
N LEU A 234 -8.63 -6.79 -2.59
CA LEU A 234 -7.56 -7.62 -2.06
C LEU A 234 -7.81 -7.89 -0.58
N PRO A 235 -8.14 -9.12 -0.16
CA PRO A 235 -8.38 -9.43 1.24
C PRO A 235 -7.10 -9.38 2.06
N VAL A 236 -7.18 -8.88 3.30
CA VAL A 236 -6.06 -8.90 4.25
C VAL A 236 -5.95 -10.27 4.90
N THR A 237 -4.76 -10.88 4.82
CA THR A 237 -4.43 -12.09 5.58
C THR A 237 -3.85 -11.69 6.93
N TYR A 238 -4.57 -11.97 8.00
CA TYR A 238 -4.12 -11.71 9.37
C TYR A 238 -3.28 -12.87 9.93
N GLY A 239 -2.22 -12.55 10.66
CA GLY A 239 -1.28 -13.54 11.20
C GLY A 239 -0.31 -14.06 10.14
N LYS A 240 0.00 -15.35 10.23
CA LYS A 240 1.02 -15.98 9.37
C LYS A 240 0.59 -15.96 7.90
N SER A 241 1.49 -15.48 7.04
CA SER A 241 1.32 -15.45 5.60
C SER A 241 2.50 -16.12 4.88
N SER A 242 2.37 -16.36 3.56
CA SER A 242 3.48 -16.84 2.72
C SER A 242 4.51 -15.76 2.40
N VAL A 243 4.20 -14.51 2.66
CA VAL A 243 5.11 -13.37 2.42
C VAL A 243 6.09 -13.29 3.56
N ALA A 244 7.38 -13.44 3.28
CA ALA A 244 8.44 -13.39 4.28
C ALA A 244 8.44 -12.06 5.06
N LEU A 245 8.90 -12.13 6.31
CA LEU A 245 9.14 -10.93 7.11
C LEU A 245 10.23 -10.08 6.46
N PHE A 246 10.10 -8.76 6.61
CA PHE A 246 11.10 -7.84 6.09
C PHE A 246 12.33 -7.81 7.00
N ASN A 247 13.45 -8.25 6.48
CA ASN A 247 14.73 -8.15 7.15
C ASN A 247 15.48 -6.92 6.62
N ASN A 248 15.51 -5.84 7.41
CA ASN A 248 16.28 -4.61 7.14
C ASN A 248 15.96 -3.88 5.82
N SER A 249 14.83 -4.19 5.17
CA SER A 249 14.44 -3.56 3.90
C SER A 249 13.63 -2.28 4.07
N HIS A 250 13.03 -2.06 5.22
CA HIS A 250 12.23 -0.88 5.56
C HIS A 250 12.84 -0.14 6.73
N GLN A 251 12.76 1.19 6.71
CA GLN A 251 13.29 2.04 7.76
C GLN A 251 12.22 2.98 8.30
N THR A 252 12.45 3.49 9.48
CA THR A 252 11.64 4.51 10.15
C THR A 252 12.51 5.31 11.11
N HIS A 253 12.01 6.45 11.58
CA HIS A 253 12.66 7.19 12.65
C HIS A 253 12.36 6.55 14.00
N ASN A 254 13.40 6.38 14.83
CA ASN A 254 13.25 6.05 16.24
C ASN A 254 12.90 7.30 17.07
N SER A 255 12.69 7.15 18.36
CA SER A 255 12.38 8.25 19.29
C SER A 255 13.48 9.32 19.38
N ASN A 256 14.72 8.98 19.01
CA ASN A 256 15.85 9.92 18.94
C ASN A 256 15.91 10.69 17.62
N GLY A 257 15.00 10.40 16.66
CA GLY A 257 15.01 10.97 15.32
C GLY A 257 16.05 10.37 14.37
N GLU A 258 16.60 9.20 14.72
CA GLU A 258 17.55 8.47 13.89
C GLU A 258 16.81 7.52 12.94
N MET A 259 17.25 7.44 11.68
CA MET A 259 16.71 6.51 10.71
C MET A 259 17.27 5.10 10.98
N VAL A 260 16.40 4.18 11.41
CA VAL A 260 16.75 2.80 11.78
C VAL A 260 15.94 1.79 10.99
N CYS A 261 16.45 0.56 10.86
CA CYS A 261 15.70 -0.52 10.23
C CYS A 261 14.53 -0.95 11.12
N ILE A 262 13.41 -1.28 10.49
CA ILE A 262 12.30 -1.97 11.14
C ILE A 262 12.61 -3.47 11.09
N GLU A 263 12.75 -4.09 12.26
CA GLU A 263 12.98 -5.52 12.40
C GLU A 263 11.66 -6.25 12.67
N GLU A 264 11.14 -6.95 11.66
CA GLU A 264 9.97 -7.80 11.85
C GLU A 264 10.38 -9.14 12.46
N VAL A 265 9.89 -9.42 13.65
CA VAL A 265 10.35 -10.58 14.46
C VAL A 265 9.40 -11.78 14.42
N ASP A 266 8.09 -11.57 14.17
CA ASP A 266 7.10 -12.65 14.12
C ASP A 266 5.78 -12.17 13.45
N TYR A 267 4.89 -13.14 13.18
CA TYR A 267 3.52 -12.91 12.70
C TYR A 267 2.54 -13.01 13.88
N ARG A 268 1.84 -11.91 14.18
CA ARG A 268 0.89 -11.82 15.28
C ARG A 268 -0.42 -11.17 14.82
N GLY A 269 -1.32 -11.98 14.24
CA GLY A 269 -2.63 -11.53 13.79
C GLY A 269 -3.60 -11.12 14.90
N ASP A 270 -3.29 -11.47 16.14
CA ASP A 270 -4.07 -11.24 17.35
C ASP A 270 -3.80 -9.89 18.03
N VAL A 271 -2.71 -9.21 17.70
CA VAL A 271 -2.37 -7.91 18.29
C VAL A 271 -2.94 -6.75 17.45
N GLU A 272 -3.20 -5.62 18.10
CA GLU A 272 -3.67 -4.41 17.40
C GLU A 272 -2.52 -3.78 16.60
N PRO A 273 -2.73 -3.39 15.34
CA PRO A 273 -1.73 -2.67 14.57
C PRO A 273 -1.50 -1.28 15.15
N THR A 274 -0.28 -0.79 15.01
CA THR A 274 0.11 0.59 15.32
C THR A 274 0.50 1.37 14.06
N HIS A 275 0.82 0.64 12.97
CA HIS A 275 1.25 1.21 11.70
C HIS A 275 0.69 0.44 10.50
N ILE A 276 0.54 1.17 9.39
CA ILE A 276 0.21 0.61 8.07
C ILE A 276 1.27 1.05 7.05
N ILE A 277 1.69 0.11 6.22
CA ILE A 277 2.42 0.35 4.99
C ILE A 277 1.51 -0.06 3.84
N VAL A 278 1.21 0.86 2.93
CA VAL A 278 0.63 0.53 1.63
C VAL A 278 1.64 0.95 0.58
N GLN A 279 1.98 0.03 -0.31
CA GLN A 279 2.91 0.28 -1.40
C GLN A 279 2.34 -0.24 -2.70
N VAL A 280 2.35 0.58 -3.74
CA VAL A 280 2.02 0.19 -5.12
C VAL A 280 3.22 0.52 -5.99
N SER A 281 3.63 -0.45 -6.81
CA SER A 281 4.86 -0.34 -7.60
C SER A 281 4.69 -0.90 -9.00
N ALA A 282 5.31 -0.27 -9.98
CA ALA A 282 5.43 -0.78 -11.35
C ALA A 282 6.40 -1.96 -11.48
N GLY A 283 7.09 -2.34 -10.40
CA GLY A 283 8.00 -3.48 -10.32
C GLY A 283 7.98 -4.15 -8.94
N SER A 284 8.36 -5.42 -8.89
CA SER A 284 8.41 -6.24 -7.68
C SER A 284 9.82 -6.73 -7.33
N MET A 285 10.79 -6.49 -8.20
CA MET A 285 12.17 -6.93 -8.02
C MET A 285 12.94 -6.01 -7.05
N PRO A 286 14.10 -6.46 -6.54
CA PRO A 286 14.94 -5.66 -5.66
C PRO A 286 15.36 -4.31 -6.27
N PRO A 287 15.84 -3.36 -5.47
CA PRO A 287 16.28 -2.06 -5.96
C PRO A 287 17.23 -2.15 -7.16
N PHE A 288 17.06 -1.22 -8.11
CA PHE A 288 17.82 -1.17 -9.37
C PHE A 288 17.60 -2.34 -10.33
N THR A 289 16.64 -3.23 -10.03
CA THR A 289 16.31 -4.39 -10.88
C THR A 289 14.88 -4.28 -11.37
N GLY A 290 14.66 -4.60 -12.64
CA GLY A 290 13.30 -4.60 -13.18
C GLY A 290 13.25 -4.51 -14.71
N CYS A 291 12.06 -4.36 -15.24
CA CYS A 291 11.79 -4.21 -16.68
C CYS A 291 11.48 -2.74 -17.01
N PRO A 292 12.37 -2.02 -17.71
CA PRO A 292 12.05 -0.68 -18.21
C PRO A 292 10.76 -0.69 -19.04
N GLY A 293 9.87 0.29 -18.78
CA GLY A 293 8.57 0.40 -19.46
C GLY A 293 7.43 -0.34 -18.77
N ASN A 294 7.68 -1.14 -17.72
CA ASN A 294 6.59 -1.57 -16.84
C ASN A 294 5.90 -0.32 -16.31
N THR A 295 4.58 -0.26 -16.46
CA THR A 295 3.79 0.89 -16.05
C THR A 295 2.55 0.44 -15.30
N MET A 296 2.24 1.11 -14.20
CA MET A 296 1.02 0.90 -13.45
C MET A 296 0.33 2.24 -13.19
N TRP A 297 -0.97 2.27 -13.38
CA TRP A 297 -1.84 3.36 -12.96
C TRP A 297 -2.66 2.87 -11.78
N VAL A 298 -2.85 3.74 -10.81
CA VAL A 298 -3.70 3.45 -9.66
C VAL A 298 -4.54 4.67 -9.31
N ASP A 299 -5.74 4.38 -8.81
CA ASP A 299 -6.69 5.38 -8.37
C ASP A 299 -7.57 4.82 -7.25
N ASN A 300 -8.23 5.70 -6.49
CA ASN A 300 -9.26 5.36 -5.51
C ASN A 300 -8.84 4.25 -4.53
N ILE A 301 -7.68 4.39 -3.87
CA ILE A 301 -7.26 3.42 -2.83
C ILE A 301 -8.14 3.59 -1.59
N ARG A 302 -8.76 2.49 -1.15
CA ARG A 302 -9.72 2.46 -0.04
C ARG A 302 -9.45 1.26 0.85
N LEU A 303 -9.76 1.39 2.14
CA LEU A 303 -9.82 0.30 3.10
C LEU A 303 -11.27 -0.08 3.36
N ALA A 304 -11.57 -1.37 3.31
CA ALA A 304 -12.87 -1.92 3.67
C ALA A 304 -12.79 -2.59 5.04
N TYR A 305 -13.87 -2.46 5.83
CA TYR A 305 -13.98 -3.03 7.17
C TYR A 305 -15.25 -3.85 7.27
N ASP A 306 -15.15 -5.09 7.74
CA ASP A 306 -16.31 -5.93 7.95
C ASP A 306 -17.23 -5.34 9.02
N ALA A 307 -18.50 -5.24 8.67
CA ALA A 307 -19.53 -4.72 9.57
C ALA A 307 -19.63 -5.52 10.89
N ASN A 308 -19.32 -6.82 10.85
CA ASN A 308 -19.37 -7.71 12.01
C ASN A 308 -18.17 -7.58 12.95
N ALA A 309 -17.03 -7.08 12.48
CA ALA A 309 -15.83 -6.87 13.31
C ALA A 309 -16.00 -5.72 14.31
N LEU A 310 -16.87 -4.75 14.00
CA LEU A 310 -17.20 -3.62 14.89
C LEU A 310 -18.17 -4.03 16.02
N ALA A 311 -19.06 -4.98 15.78
CA ALA A 311 -20.03 -5.43 16.77
C ALA A 311 -19.42 -6.32 17.88
N GLN A 312 -18.20 -6.82 17.71
CA GLN A 312 -17.51 -7.63 18.73
C GLN A 312 -16.68 -6.78 19.73
N LYS A 313 -16.56 -5.46 19.52
CA LYS A 313 -15.84 -4.53 20.42
C LYS A 313 -16.79 -3.71 21.33
N LEU A 314 -18.10 -3.88 21.22
CA LEU A 314 -19.14 -3.27 22.10
C LEU A 314 -19.71 -4.31 23.07
#